data_60137e3564aa00ff1de631060bb5311f
#
_entry.id   60137e3564aa00ff1de631060bb5311f
#
_cell.length_a   1.000
_cell.length_b   1.000
_cell.length_c   1.000
_cell.angle_alpha   90.00
_cell.angle_beta   90.00
_cell.angle_gamma   90.00
#
_symmetry.space_group_name_H-M   'P 1'
#
loop_
_entity.id
_entity.type
_entity.pdbx_description
1 polymer ?
#
loop_
_entity_poly.entity_id
_entity_poly.type
_entity_poly.pdbx_seq_one_letter_code
_entity_poly.pdbx_strand_id
1 'polypeptide(L)'
;MNLLGIDFEDWYHPELIKKHHNLKSCEPLIVNGIDKIIDWLRKNDTYATFFVVGELLKFKPELVDQILENGHEIGFHTMHHTRLDEPNYREIFSEELKEFSELTNKKSKGFRAPSFSLSKSTSWMIEILEFHGYVYDSSVVPVKTKLYGIKNAQTTPYKISSSSIDKNDSSGKLIEFPLLTTNFLTKQIPAGGGFYLRVLPLSIIRSAIKSMNAINSPSTFYIHSWELTPEFMPKLNMPLIDHFITYHNLHKAYGKLDSLLKLYNFTSFEKFIK
;
A
#
# COMPACT_ATOMS: atom_id res chain seq x y z
N MET A 1 15.05 4.47 -10.26
CA MET A 1 13.94 3.50 -10.24
C MET A 1 13.06 3.82 -9.05
N ASN A 2 11.72 3.78 -9.17
CA ASN A 2 10.78 4.03 -8.10
C ASN A 2 9.90 2.80 -7.88
N LEU A 3 9.18 2.72 -6.76
CA LEU A 3 8.39 1.56 -6.36
C LEU A 3 6.90 1.90 -6.42
N LEU A 4 6.12 1.01 -7.02
CA LEU A 4 4.67 1.13 -7.10
C LEU A 4 4.00 -0.03 -6.37
N GLY A 5 3.28 0.30 -5.30
CA GLY A 5 2.36 -0.60 -4.61
C GLY A 5 0.92 -0.27 -4.97
N ILE A 6 0.12 -1.27 -5.25
CA ILE A 6 -1.33 -1.15 -5.40
C ILE A 6 -1.96 -1.88 -4.22
N ASP A 7 -2.59 -1.11 -3.33
CA ASP A 7 -3.37 -1.70 -2.24
C ASP A 7 -4.66 -2.23 -2.87
N PHE A 8 -4.66 -3.57 -3.14
CA PHE A 8 -5.75 -4.24 -3.81
C PHE A 8 -6.80 -4.65 -2.79
N GLU A 9 -7.66 -3.69 -2.52
CA GLU A 9 -8.74 -3.70 -1.54
C GLU A 9 -10.05 -3.25 -2.19
N ASP A 10 -11.18 -3.73 -1.68
CA ASP A 10 -12.49 -3.35 -2.22
C ASP A 10 -13.01 -2.06 -1.56
N TRP A 11 -14.08 -1.50 -2.12
CA TRP A 11 -14.69 -0.25 -1.69
C TRP A 11 -15.12 -0.23 -0.22
N TYR A 12 -15.38 -1.39 0.38
CA TYR A 12 -15.82 -1.52 1.77
C TYR A 12 -14.68 -1.71 2.78
N HIS A 13 -13.44 -1.88 2.32
CA HIS A 13 -12.27 -2.06 3.20
C HIS A 13 -11.78 -0.76 3.88
N PRO A 14 -11.84 0.44 3.24
CA PRO A 14 -11.31 1.65 3.88
C PRO A 14 -11.97 1.95 5.22
N GLU A 15 -11.14 2.28 6.23
CA GLU A 15 -11.60 2.54 7.61
C GLU A 15 -12.68 3.63 7.71
N LEU A 16 -12.59 4.66 6.85
CA LEU A 16 -13.60 5.72 6.81
C LEU A 16 -14.96 5.20 6.36
N ILE A 17 -15.00 4.15 5.55
CA ILE A 17 -16.24 3.50 5.13
C ILE A 17 -16.74 2.57 6.22
N LYS A 18 -15.89 1.69 6.76
CA LYS A 18 -16.23 0.78 7.87
C LYS A 18 -16.85 1.53 9.05
N LYS A 19 -16.32 2.69 9.39
CA LYS A 19 -16.79 3.53 10.49
C LYS A 19 -18.25 3.98 10.35
N HIS A 20 -18.76 4.18 9.14
CA HIS A 20 -20.07 4.77 8.88
C HIS A 20 -21.11 3.79 8.34
N HIS A 21 -20.67 2.62 7.91
CA HIS A 21 -21.55 1.64 7.29
C HIS A 21 -21.42 0.27 7.94
N ASN A 22 -22.57 -0.35 8.24
CA ASN A 22 -22.62 -1.72 8.71
C ASN A 22 -22.53 -2.67 7.50
N LEU A 23 -21.32 -3.15 7.21
CA LEU A 23 -20.96 -3.85 5.97
C LEU A 23 -21.10 -5.38 6.09
N LYS A 24 -22.19 -5.86 6.68
CA LYS A 24 -22.42 -7.30 6.96
C LYS A 24 -22.59 -8.18 5.73
N SER A 25 -22.08 -8.04 4.65
CA SER A 25 -22.13 -8.87 3.43
C SER A 25 -22.05 -8.00 2.16
N CYS A 26 -20.89 -7.38 1.98
CA CYS A 26 -20.62 -6.68 0.73
C CYS A 26 -20.04 -7.67 -0.28
N GLU A 27 -20.54 -7.64 -1.49
CA GLU A 27 -19.94 -8.36 -2.59
C GLU A 27 -18.74 -7.57 -3.13
N PRO A 28 -17.58 -8.21 -3.33
CA PRO A 28 -16.43 -7.56 -3.94
C PRO A 28 -16.74 -7.10 -5.37
N LEU A 29 -16.52 -5.83 -5.64
CA LEU A 29 -16.70 -5.22 -6.96
C LEU A 29 -15.38 -4.97 -7.67
N ILE A 30 -14.33 -4.67 -6.90
CA ILE A 30 -13.04 -4.25 -7.44
C ILE A 30 -12.32 -5.36 -8.22
N VAL A 31 -12.58 -6.60 -7.89
CA VAL A 31 -12.06 -7.78 -8.60
C VAL A 31 -12.43 -7.78 -10.09
N ASN A 32 -13.49 -7.07 -10.46
CA ASN A 32 -13.90 -6.89 -11.86
C ASN A 32 -13.05 -5.84 -12.60
N GLY A 33 -12.29 -5.05 -11.88
CA GLY A 33 -11.41 -4.01 -12.42
C GLY A 33 -9.98 -4.46 -12.69
N ILE A 34 -9.61 -5.71 -12.32
CA ILE A 34 -8.23 -6.18 -12.39
C ILE A 34 -7.64 -6.10 -13.81
N ASP A 35 -8.37 -6.50 -14.82
CA ASP A 35 -7.90 -6.50 -16.20
C ASP A 35 -7.58 -5.08 -16.69
N LYS A 36 -8.42 -4.10 -16.32
CA LYS A 36 -8.19 -2.68 -16.62
C LYS A 36 -6.90 -2.17 -15.98
N ILE A 37 -6.62 -2.57 -14.73
CA ILE A 37 -5.40 -2.18 -14.01
C ILE A 37 -4.17 -2.82 -14.68
N ILE A 38 -4.21 -4.12 -14.97
CA ILE A 38 -3.12 -4.84 -15.63
C ILE A 38 -2.84 -4.27 -17.02
N ASP A 39 -3.87 -4.01 -17.82
CA ASP A 39 -3.73 -3.43 -19.15
C ASP A 39 -3.12 -2.03 -19.11
N TRP A 40 -3.48 -1.23 -18.11
CA TRP A 40 -2.88 0.09 -17.93
C TRP A 40 -1.40 0.01 -17.51
N LEU A 41 -1.04 -0.89 -16.62
CA LEU A 41 0.36 -1.13 -16.24
C LEU A 41 1.18 -1.60 -17.44
N ARG A 42 0.64 -2.53 -18.24
CA ARG A 42 1.28 -3.02 -19.47
C ARG A 42 1.51 -1.90 -20.50
N LYS A 43 0.53 -1.01 -20.72
CA LYS A 43 0.65 0.15 -21.61
C LYS A 43 1.72 1.15 -21.17
N ASN A 44 2.03 1.19 -19.88
CA ASN A 44 3.07 2.05 -19.32
C ASN A 44 4.40 1.31 -19.09
N ASP A 45 4.56 0.07 -19.55
CA ASP A 45 5.73 -0.78 -19.31
C ASP A 45 6.15 -0.77 -17.83
N THR A 46 5.17 -0.89 -16.94
CA THR A 46 5.35 -0.74 -15.49
C THR A 46 4.94 -2.00 -14.77
N TYR A 47 5.77 -2.43 -13.83
CA TYR A 47 5.44 -3.50 -12.90
C TYR A 47 5.06 -2.92 -11.54
N ALA A 48 4.16 -3.60 -10.84
CA ALA A 48 3.70 -3.18 -9.52
C ALA A 48 3.64 -4.37 -8.55
N THR A 49 3.67 -4.07 -7.27
CA THR A 49 3.29 -5.02 -6.22
C THR A 49 1.84 -4.78 -5.85
N PHE A 50 1.02 -5.81 -5.96
CA PHE A 50 -0.35 -5.79 -5.47
C PHE A 50 -0.34 -6.28 -4.01
N PHE A 51 -0.55 -5.37 -3.06
CA PHE A 51 -0.80 -5.73 -1.67
C PHE A 51 -2.27 -6.13 -1.54
N VAL A 52 -2.53 -7.43 -1.53
CA VAL A 52 -3.87 -7.97 -1.70
C VAL A 52 -4.49 -8.30 -0.34
N VAL A 53 -5.73 -7.87 -0.14
CA VAL A 53 -6.57 -8.34 0.96
C VAL A 53 -7.00 -9.77 0.66
N GLY A 54 -6.64 -10.70 1.57
CA GLY A 54 -6.69 -12.14 1.30
C GLY A 54 -8.08 -12.70 1.00
N GLU A 55 -9.15 -12.11 1.55
CA GLU A 55 -10.53 -12.53 1.24
C GLU A 55 -10.89 -12.37 -0.23
N LEU A 56 -10.24 -11.43 -0.95
CA LEU A 56 -10.45 -11.25 -2.38
C LEU A 56 -9.90 -12.44 -3.19
N LEU A 57 -8.80 -13.07 -2.72
CA LEU A 57 -8.25 -14.29 -3.32
C LEU A 57 -9.14 -15.51 -3.04
N LYS A 58 -9.82 -15.54 -1.87
CA LYS A 58 -10.83 -16.58 -1.60
C LYS A 58 -12.05 -16.43 -2.51
N PHE A 59 -12.47 -15.19 -2.76
CA PHE A 59 -13.61 -14.89 -3.62
C PHE A 59 -13.31 -15.15 -5.10
N LYS A 60 -12.10 -14.78 -5.56
CA LYS A 60 -11.67 -14.95 -6.96
C LYS A 60 -10.22 -15.47 -6.99
N PRO A 61 -10.02 -16.79 -6.86
CA PRO A 61 -8.68 -17.39 -6.82
C PRO A 61 -7.81 -17.10 -8.06
N GLU A 62 -8.44 -16.90 -9.22
CA GLU A 62 -7.76 -16.59 -10.49
C GLU A 62 -6.96 -15.29 -10.45
N LEU A 63 -7.21 -14.41 -9.49
CA LEU A 63 -6.44 -13.17 -9.31
C LEU A 63 -4.95 -13.46 -9.12
N VAL A 64 -4.60 -14.58 -8.48
CA VAL A 64 -3.19 -14.94 -8.25
C VAL A 64 -2.47 -15.11 -9.58
N ASP A 65 -3.02 -15.92 -10.46
CA ASP A 65 -2.41 -16.18 -11.76
C ASP A 65 -2.47 -14.94 -12.66
N GLN A 66 -3.59 -14.22 -12.67
CA GLN A 66 -3.72 -12.97 -13.42
C GLN A 66 -2.64 -11.95 -13.07
N ILE A 67 -2.33 -11.78 -11.79
CA ILE A 67 -1.30 -10.84 -11.33
C ILE A 67 0.10 -11.36 -11.68
N LEU A 68 0.40 -12.61 -11.34
CA LEU A 68 1.75 -13.18 -11.47
C LEU A 68 2.17 -13.42 -12.92
N GLU A 69 1.28 -13.93 -13.79
CA GLU A 69 1.56 -14.20 -15.21
C GLU A 69 1.80 -12.93 -16.02
N ASN A 70 1.26 -11.79 -15.56
CA ASN A 70 1.57 -10.48 -16.12
C ASN A 70 2.85 -9.84 -15.53
N GLY A 71 3.63 -10.59 -14.76
CA GLY A 71 4.92 -10.18 -14.22
C GLY A 71 4.87 -9.23 -13.03
N HIS A 72 3.68 -9.05 -12.44
CA HIS A 72 3.49 -8.28 -11.22
C HIS A 72 3.76 -9.15 -9.99
N GLU A 73 3.82 -8.53 -8.83
CA GLU A 73 4.09 -9.17 -7.54
C GLU A 73 2.83 -9.13 -6.65
N ILE A 74 2.68 -10.15 -5.79
CA ILE A 74 1.66 -10.19 -4.74
C ILE A 74 2.33 -10.01 -3.38
N GLY A 75 1.89 -9.01 -2.64
CA GLY A 75 2.18 -8.77 -1.23
C GLY A 75 0.95 -9.00 -0.36
N PHE A 76 1.17 -9.24 0.93
CA PHE A 76 0.10 -9.44 1.91
C PHE A 76 -0.43 -8.12 2.48
N HIS A 77 -1.75 -7.98 2.55
CA HIS A 77 -2.44 -6.80 3.11
C HIS A 77 -3.51 -7.20 4.15
N THR A 78 -3.18 -8.21 4.98
CA THR A 78 -4.04 -8.95 5.90
C THR A 78 -5.19 -9.69 5.20
N MET A 79 -5.84 -10.62 5.91
CA MET A 79 -6.94 -11.40 5.29
C MET A 79 -8.22 -10.59 5.09
N HIS A 80 -8.51 -9.63 5.99
CA HIS A 80 -9.76 -8.87 6.02
C HIS A 80 -9.55 -7.36 6.12
N HIS A 81 -8.40 -6.85 5.66
CA HIS A 81 -7.99 -5.47 5.83
C HIS A 81 -8.06 -5.05 7.32
N THR A 82 -7.62 -5.95 8.21
CA THR A 82 -7.59 -5.74 9.64
C THR A 82 -6.37 -4.91 10.03
N ARG A 83 -6.57 -3.83 10.77
CA ARG A 83 -5.48 -3.01 11.30
C ARG A 83 -4.68 -3.80 12.34
N LEU A 84 -3.37 -3.57 12.41
CA LEU A 84 -2.50 -4.25 13.37
C LEU A 84 -2.81 -3.93 14.84
N ASP A 85 -3.44 -2.79 15.10
CA ASP A 85 -3.82 -2.31 16.43
C ASP A 85 -5.24 -2.74 16.87
N GLU A 86 -5.91 -3.60 16.09
CA GLU A 86 -7.17 -4.21 16.51
C GLU A 86 -6.94 -5.19 17.69
N PRO A 87 -7.87 -5.20 18.66
CA PRO A 87 -7.78 -6.11 19.81
C PRO A 87 -7.58 -7.57 19.39
N ASN A 88 -6.62 -8.26 20.03
CA ASN A 88 -6.29 -9.69 19.82
C ASN A 88 -5.79 -10.05 18.41
N TYR A 89 -5.56 -9.07 17.52
CA TYR A 89 -5.13 -9.37 16.16
C TYR A 89 -3.74 -10.03 16.09
N ARG A 90 -2.86 -9.72 17.03
CA ARG A 90 -1.55 -10.38 17.15
C ARG A 90 -1.67 -11.92 17.23
N GLU A 91 -2.72 -12.42 17.88
CA GLU A 91 -2.91 -13.86 18.14
C GLU A 91 -3.23 -14.63 16.86
N ILE A 92 -3.93 -14.01 15.90
CA ILE A 92 -4.34 -14.65 14.65
C ILE A 92 -3.47 -14.28 13.45
N PHE A 93 -2.60 -13.27 13.56
CA PHE A 93 -1.82 -12.75 12.43
C PHE A 93 -0.92 -13.81 11.78
N SER A 94 -0.31 -14.71 12.58
CA SER A 94 0.52 -15.80 12.06
C SER A 94 -0.29 -16.82 11.26
N GLU A 95 -1.53 -17.11 11.68
CA GLU A 95 -2.42 -18.02 10.95
C GLU A 95 -2.89 -17.40 9.65
N GLU A 96 -3.23 -16.12 9.65
CA GLU A 96 -3.59 -15.38 8.43
C GLU A 96 -2.43 -15.32 7.42
N LEU A 97 -1.18 -15.13 7.87
CA LEU A 97 0.01 -15.19 7.02
C LEU A 97 0.18 -16.56 6.37
N LYS A 98 -0.02 -17.64 7.15
CA LYS A 98 0.05 -19.00 6.65
C LYS A 98 -1.03 -19.25 5.60
N GLU A 99 -2.27 -18.87 5.89
CA GLU A 99 -3.38 -19.00 4.96
C GLU A 99 -3.13 -18.23 3.66
N PHE A 100 -2.69 -16.98 3.73
CA PHE A 100 -2.35 -16.17 2.56
C PHE A 100 -1.19 -16.77 1.76
N SER A 101 -0.19 -17.34 2.44
CA SER A 101 0.92 -18.04 1.81
C SER A 101 0.46 -19.26 1.02
N GLU A 102 -0.53 -20.01 1.53
CA GLU A 102 -1.13 -21.15 0.84
C GLU A 102 -1.91 -20.67 -0.40
N LEU A 103 -2.75 -19.64 -0.27
CA LEU A 103 -3.50 -19.05 -1.39
C LEU A 103 -2.60 -18.54 -2.52
N THR A 104 -1.41 -18.06 -2.20
CA THR A 104 -0.46 -17.49 -3.17
C THR A 104 0.65 -18.48 -3.58
N ASN A 105 0.51 -19.77 -3.27
CA ASN A 105 1.53 -20.80 -3.55
C ASN A 105 2.92 -20.39 -3.01
N LYS A 106 2.99 -19.77 -1.83
CA LYS A 106 4.21 -19.31 -1.14
C LYS A 106 5.01 -18.26 -1.92
N LYS A 107 4.40 -17.56 -2.87
CA LYS A 107 5.08 -16.55 -3.70
C LYS A 107 5.10 -15.15 -3.07
N SER A 108 4.23 -14.87 -2.09
CA SER A 108 4.23 -13.58 -1.39
C SER A 108 5.43 -13.44 -0.46
N LYS A 109 6.16 -12.33 -0.58
CA LYS A 109 7.36 -12.01 0.22
C LYS A 109 7.34 -10.60 0.81
N GLY A 110 6.35 -9.81 0.48
CA GLY A 110 6.17 -8.45 0.94
C GLY A 110 4.90 -8.26 1.75
N PHE A 111 4.94 -7.30 2.67
CA PHE A 111 3.82 -6.92 3.51
C PHE A 111 3.55 -5.41 3.47
N ARG A 112 2.29 -5.03 3.62
CA ARG A 112 1.88 -3.67 3.95
C ARG A 112 0.73 -3.73 4.96
N ALA A 113 0.88 -3.01 6.07
CA ALA A 113 -0.16 -2.92 7.08
C ALA A 113 -1.35 -2.08 6.59
N PRO A 114 -2.58 -2.58 6.71
CA PRO A 114 -3.78 -1.78 6.45
C PRO A 114 -3.76 -0.44 7.17
N SER A 115 -4.14 0.61 6.43
CA SER A 115 -4.15 1.99 6.93
C SER A 115 -2.82 2.42 7.56
N PHE A 116 -1.69 1.83 7.13
CA PHE A 116 -0.35 2.09 7.69
C PHE A 116 -0.31 2.01 9.22
N SER A 117 -0.96 0.99 9.79
CA SER A 117 -1.18 0.82 11.23
C SER A 117 0.04 0.33 12.00
N LEU A 118 1.23 0.27 11.37
CA LEU A 118 2.48 -0.01 12.08
C LEU A 118 2.82 1.10 13.08
N SER A 119 3.12 0.71 14.30
CA SER A 119 3.48 1.57 15.42
C SER A 119 4.38 0.80 16.39
N LYS A 120 4.86 1.45 17.46
CA LYS A 120 5.63 0.75 18.50
C LYS A 120 4.84 -0.38 19.17
N SER A 121 3.52 -0.21 19.36
CA SER A 121 2.67 -1.24 19.98
C SER A 121 2.37 -2.41 19.04
N THR A 122 2.53 -2.24 17.73
CA THR A 122 2.27 -3.26 16.72
C THR A 122 3.55 -3.80 16.04
N SER A 123 4.73 -3.40 16.53
CA SER A 123 6.04 -3.84 15.99
C SER A 123 6.28 -5.35 16.11
N TRP A 124 5.50 -6.04 16.92
CA TRP A 124 5.49 -7.52 17.04
C TRP A 124 5.29 -8.21 15.68
N MET A 125 4.64 -7.56 14.72
CA MET A 125 4.39 -8.13 13.40
C MET A 125 5.69 -8.40 12.63
N ILE A 126 6.76 -7.65 12.89
CA ILE A 126 8.05 -7.78 12.20
C ILE A 126 8.65 -9.17 12.46
N GLU A 127 8.66 -9.61 13.72
CA GLU A 127 9.19 -10.92 14.10
C GLU A 127 8.37 -12.06 13.47
N ILE A 128 7.04 -11.90 13.39
CA ILE A 128 6.16 -12.88 12.76
C ILE A 128 6.40 -12.92 11.24
N LEU A 129 6.55 -11.77 10.58
CA LEU A 129 6.88 -11.70 9.16
C LEU A 129 8.24 -12.36 8.85
N GLU A 130 9.26 -12.09 9.67
CA GLU A 130 10.58 -12.72 9.55
C GLU A 130 10.50 -14.24 9.71
N PHE A 131 9.73 -14.72 10.70
CA PHE A 131 9.50 -16.15 10.93
C PHE A 131 8.85 -16.84 9.72
N HIS A 132 7.91 -16.17 9.04
CA HIS A 132 7.25 -16.67 7.83
C HIS A 132 8.05 -16.44 6.53
N GLY A 133 9.28 -15.89 6.63
CA GLY A 133 10.18 -15.71 5.48
C GLY A 133 9.78 -14.57 4.54
N TYR A 134 9.10 -13.57 5.05
CA TYR A 134 8.93 -12.29 4.36
C TYR A 134 10.26 -11.55 4.30
N VAL A 135 10.46 -10.73 3.29
CA VAL A 135 11.75 -10.06 3.05
C VAL A 135 11.66 -8.55 3.12
N TYR A 136 10.46 -7.97 2.97
CA TYR A 136 10.28 -6.53 3.09
C TYR A 136 8.90 -6.15 3.64
N ASP A 137 8.84 -4.94 4.15
CA ASP A 137 7.65 -4.23 4.60
C ASP A 137 7.56 -2.87 3.90
N SER A 138 6.36 -2.33 3.76
CA SER A 138 6.11 -0.98 3.26
C SER A 138 4.96 -0.34 4.04
N SER A 139 5.11 -0.29 5.36
CA SER A 139 4.07 0.18 6.29
C SER A 139 4.39 1.52 6.93
N VAL A 140 5.62 2.04 6.77
CA VAL A 140 6.04 3.29 7.40
C VAL A 140 5.72 4.50 6.53
N VAL A 141 4.99 5.44 7.09
CA VAL A 141 4.87 6.81 6.57
C VAL A 141 5.71 7.72 7.46
N PRO A 142 6.82 8.32 6.97
CA PRO A 142 7.78 9.05 7.80
C PRO A 142 7.28 10.41 8.33
N VAL A 143 5.98 10.55 8.53
CA VAL A 143 5.34 11.75 9.07
C VAL A 143 4.11 11.36 9.87
N LYS A 144 3.91 11.96 11.06
CA LYS A 144 2.72 11.69 11.87
C LYS A 144 1.53 12.46 11.34
N THR A 145 0.49 11.74 11.00
CA THR A 145 -0.85 12.27 10.68
C THR A 145 -1.82 11.99 11.85
N LYS A 146 -3.09 12.34 11.69
CA LYS A 146 -4.14 11.98 12.67
C LYS A 146 -4.44 10.48 12.68
N LEU A 147 -4.26 9.78 11.55
CA LEU A 147 -4.68 8.39 11.36
C LEU A 147 -3.51 7.40 11.44
N TYR A 148 -2.30 7.80 11.02
CA TYR A 148 -1.15 6.90 10.88
C TYR A 148 0.17 7.67 10.86
N GLY A 149 1.26 6.91 10.75
CA GLY A 149 2.61 7.41 10.47
C GLY A 149 3.51 7.54 11.70
N ILE A 150 4.80 7.52 11.44
CA ILE A 150 5.87 7.52 12.44
C ILE A 150 6.70 8.80 12.26
N LYS A 151 6.59 9.72 13.21
CA LYS A 151 7.29 11.00 13.13
C LYS A 151 8.80 10.80 13.10
N ASN A 152 9.47 11.49 12.18
CA ASN A 152 10.92 11.47 12.00
C ASN A 152 11.50 10.09 11.64
N ALA A 153 10.68 9.15 11.12
CA ALA A 153 11.22 7.91 10.58
C ALA A 153 12.11 8.18 9.36
N GLN A 154 13.04 7.27 9.10
CA GLN A 154 13.92 7.34 7.95
C GLN A 154 13.10 7.34 6.64
N THR A 155 13.49 8.16 5.69
CA THR A 155 12.76 8.37 4.42
C THR A 155 13.30 7.54 3.25
N THR A 156 14.48 6.92 3.41
CA THR A 156 15.09 6.00 2.45
C THR A 156 14.94 4.56 2.94
N PRO A 157 15.01 3.54 2.09
CA PRO A 157 14.92 2.15 2.53
C PRO A 157 15.94 1.81 3.63
N TYR A 158 15.53 0.99 4.59
CA TYR A 158 16.36 0.61 5.74
C TYR A 158 15.97 -0.77 6.30
N LYS A 159 16.85 -1.39 7.06
CA LYS A 159 16.52 -2.61 7.80
C LYS A 159 15.72 -2.26 9.04
N ILE A 160 14.54 -2.86 9.17
CA ILE A 160 13.62 -2.66 10.29
C ILE A 160 13.66 -3.84 11.25
N SER A 161 13.47 -3.59 12.55
CA SER A 161 13.30 -4.60 13.60
C SER A 161 12.15 -4.23 14.54
N SER A 162 11.68 -5.17 15.35
CA SER A 162 10.64 -4.93 16.36
C SER A 162 11.07 -3.89 17.41
N SER A 163 12.37 -3.72 17.63
CA SER A 163 12.93 -2.72 18.54
C SER A 163 13.17 -1.34 17.89
N SER A 164 13.28 -1.29 16.56
CA SER A 164 13.57 -0.07 15.81
C SER A 164 12.76 -0.01 14.51
N ILE A 165 11.59 0.63 14.59
CA ILE A 165 10.67 0.79 13.45
C ILE A 165 10.83 2.11 12.70
N ASP A 166 11.70 3.00 13.14
CA ASP A 166 11.82 4.38 12.62
C ASP A 166 13.18 4.68 11.98
N LYS A 167 14.16 3.80 12.17
CA LYS A 167 15.52 3.98 11.66
C LYS A 167 16.23 2.63 11.46
N ASN A 168 17.29 2.66 10.66
CA ASN A 168 18.06 1.47 10.34
C ASN A 168 18.56 0.73 11.57
N ASP A 169 18.27 -0.56 11.64
CA ASP A 169 18.78 -1.51 12.61
C ASP A 169 19.49 -2.66 11.88
N SER A 170 20.79 -2.79 12.08
CA SER A 170 21.60 -3.84 11.42
C SER A 170 21.20 -5.27 11.80
N SER A 171 20.49 -5.46 12.91
CA SER A 171 19.95 -6.76 13.34
C SER A 171 18.67 -7.16 12.62
N GLY A 172 17.95 -6.20 12.01
CA GLY A 172 16.73 -6.45 11.24
C GLY A 172 17.01 -7.25 9.97
N LYS A 173 16.09 -8.14 9.63
CA LYS A 173 16.13 -8.96 8.41
C LYS A 173 15.21 -8.43 7.32
N LEU A 174 14.13 -7.75 7.69
CA LEU A 174 13.21 -7.11 6.75
C LEU A 174 13.77 -5.77 6.26
N ILE A 175 13.51 -5.44 4.99
CA ILE A 175 13.76 -4.12 4.44
C ILE A 175 12.45 -3.34 4.51
N GLU A 176 12.45 -2.22 5.21
CA GLU A 176 11.36 -1.26 5.14
C GLU A 176 11.53 -0.33 3.93
N PHE A 177 10.46 -0.16 3.16
CA PHE A 177 10.35 0.80 2.08
C PHE A 177 9.36 1.90 2.46
N PRO A 178 9.81 2.97 3.13
CA PRO A 178 8.92 4.00 3.62
C PRO A 178 8.29 4.79 2.48
N LEU A 179 7.05 5.24 2.69
CA LEU A 179 6.34 6.03 1.69
C LEU A 179 6.99 7.38 1.45
N LEU A 180 6.93 7.82 0.19
CA LEU A 180 7.43 9.12 -0.22
C LEU A 180 6.77 10.25 0.58
N THR A 181 7.61 11.12 1.14
CA THR A 181 7.21 12.35 1.80
C THR A 181 7.91 13.55 1.13
N THR A 182 7.41 14.74 1.38
CA THR A 182 8.03 15.98 0.94
C THR A 182 7.88 17.08 1.97
N ASN A 183 8.74 18.09 1.88
CA ASN A 183 8.57 19.29 2.68
C ASN A 183 7.68 20.28 1.91
N PHE A 184 6.60 20.69 2.54
CA PHE A 184 5.72 21.74 2.03
C PHE A 184 5.70 22.89 3.04
N LEU A 185 6.23 24.04 2.63
CA LEU A 185 6.56 25.13 3.55
C LEU A 185 7.51 24.62 4.66
N THR A 186 7.08 24.68 5.91
CA THR A 186 7.86 24.26 7.09
C THR A 186 7.49 22.86 7.62
N LYS A 187 6.58 22.15 6.94
CA LYS A 187 6.06 20.86 7.40
C LYS A 187 6.35 19.74 6.43
N GLN A 188 6.76 18.61 6.95
CA GLN A 188 6.79 17.38 6.18
C GLN A 188 5.38 16.83 6.01
N ILE A 189 5.04 16.44 4.79
CA ILE A 189 3.73 15.86 4.43
C ILE A 189 3.92 14.60 3.57
N PRO A 190 2.97 13.65 3.59
CA PRO A 190 2.99 12.53 2.64
C PRO A 190 2.83 13.03 1.21
N ALA A 191 3.51 12.35 0.26
CA ALA A 191 3.46 12.65 -1.16
C ALA A 191 3.42 11.38 -2.03
N GLY A 192 3.44 10.20 -1.38
CA GLY A 192 3.60 8.89 -2.02
C GLY A 192 2.31 8.25 -2.52
N GLY A 193 1.23 8.97 -2.74
CA GLY A 193 0.01 8.39 -3.32
C GLY A 193 -1.27 8.61 -2.52
N GLY A 194 -2.31 7.80 -2.79
CA GLY A 194 -3.60 7.86 -2.14
C GLY A 194 -4.23 9.26 -2.15
N PHE A 195 -4.79 9.69 -1.02
CA PHE A 195 -5.38 11.02 -0.86
C PHE A 195 -4.44 12.15 -1.30
N TYR A 196 -3.13 12.07 -1.00
CA TYR A 196 -2.16 13.11 -1.32
C TYR A 196 -1.90 13.22 -2.83
N LEU A 197 -1.94 12.12 -3.59
CA LEU A 197 -1.91 12.16 -5.05
C LEU A 197 -3.10 12.99 -5.61
N ARG A 198 -4.27 12.85 -4.99
CA ARG A 198 -5.50 13.51 -5.45
C ARG A 198 -5.52 15.02 -5.16
N VAL A 199 -4.97 15.44 -4.02
CA VAL A 199 -5.02 16.84 -3.57
C VAL A 199 -3.77 17.66 -3.93
N LEU A 200 -2.58 17.08 -3.92
CA LEU A 200 -1.35 17.82 -4.21
C LEU A 200 -1.19 18.14 -5.71
N PRO A 201 -0.66 19.32 -6.05
CA PRO A 201 -0.17 19.59 -7.40
C PRO A 201 0.90 18.57 -7.83
N LEU A 202 0.86 18.11 -9.08
CA LEU A 202 1.86 17.17 -9.61
C LEU A 202 3.29 17.73 -9.56
N SER A 203 3.48 19.04 -9.62
CA SER A 203 4.80 19.68 -9.48
C SER A 203 5.46 19.39 -8.14
N ILE A 204 4.69 19.37 -7.04
CA ILE A 204 5.19 19.03 -5.70
C ILE A 204 5.60 17.56 -5.63
N ILE A 205 4.76 16.66 -6.13
CA ILE A 205 5.05 15.22 -6.17
C ILE A 205 6.29 14.94 -7.04
N ARG A 206 6.38 15.55 -8.21
CA ARG A 206 7.54 15.43 -9.11
C ARG A 206 8.82 15.94 -8.46
N SER A 207 8.76 17.04 -7.72
CA SER A 207 9.90 17.56 -6.95
C SER A 207 10.35 16.56 -5.89
N ALA A 208 9.40 15.95 -5.16
CA ALA A 208 9.72 14.92 -4.18
C ALA A 208 10.41 13.70 -4.79
N ILE A 209 9.88 13.17 -5.92
CA ILE A 209 10.50 12.05 -6.66
C ILE A 209 11.92 12.43 -7.12
N LYS A 210 12.11 13.62 -7.68
CA LYS A 210 13.44 14.09 -8.13
C LYS A 210 14.43 14.17 -6.97
N SER A 211 13.98 14.64 -5.79
CA SER A 211 14.85 14.72 -4.60
C SER A 211 15.33 13.34 -4.13
N MET A 212 14.45 12.33 -4.15
CA MET A 212 14.84 10.94 -3.82
C MET A 212 15.79 10.37 -4.87
N ASN A 213 15.48 10.54 -6.15
CA ASN A 213 16.31 10.04 -7.23
C ASN A 213 17.71 10.70 -7.26
N ALA A 214 17.83 11.98 -6.84
CA ALA A 214 19.10 12.67 -6.74
C ALA A 214 20.06 12.07 -5.70
N ILE A 215 19.55 11.37 -4.72
CA ILE A 215 20.34 10.62 -3.71
C ILE A 215 20.39 9.11 -4.00
N ASN A 216 20.02 8.71 -5.24
CA ASN A 216 19.96 7.31 -5.67
C ASN A 216 19.05 6.42 -4.80
N SER A 217 18.00 6.99 -4.21
CA SER A 217 17.01 6.26 -3.42
C SER A 217 15.68 6.16 -4.18
N PRO A 218 14.97 5.01 -4.08
CA PRO A 218 13.66 4.89 -4.70
C PRO A 218 12.63 5.77 -3.96
N SER A 219 11.66 6.26 -4.73
CA SER A 219 10.42 6.81 -4.16
C SER A 219 9.39 5.70 -4.06
N THR A 220 8.84 5.46 -2.89
CA THR A 220 7.76 4.48 -2.70
C THR A 220 6.42 5.17 -2.88
N PHE A 221 5.65 4.68 -3.85
CA PHE A 221 4.32 5.17 -4.19
C PHE A 221 3.27 4.09 -3.91
N TYR A 222 2.06 4.50 -3.49
CA TYR A 222 0.92 3.61 -3.39
C TYR A 222 -0.33 4.23 -4.01
N ILE A 223 -1.24 3.38 -4.43
CA ILE A 223 -2.57 3.75 -4.87
C ILE A 223 -3.51 2.59 -4.53
N HIS A 224 -4.76 2.92 -4.20
CA HIS A 224 -5.75 1.88 -4.01
C HIS A 224 -6.38 1.46 -5.35
N SER A 225 -6.78 0.20 -5.44
CA SER A 225 -7.49 -0.35 -6.61
C SER A 225 -8.72 0.48 -6.99
N TRP A 226 -9.53 0.90 -6.02
CA TRP A 226 -10.72 1.73 -6.25
C TRP A 226 -10.42 3.17 -6.72
N GLU A 227 -9.19 3.68 -6.55
CA GLU A 227 -8.75 4.94 -7.14
C GLU A 227 -8.40 4.79 -8.64
N LEU A 228 -8.03 3.58 -9.06
CA LEU A 228 -7.77 3.24 -10.47
C LEU A 228 -9.05 2.86 -11.23
N THR A 229 -10.02 2.31 -10.53
CA THR A 229 -11.30 1.84 -11.08
C THR A 229 -12.49 2.46 -10.32
N PRO A 230 -12.61 3.81 -10.34
CA PRO A 230 -13.61 4.53 -9.53
C PRO A 230 -15.06 4.20 -9.91
N GLU A 231 -15.30 3.56 -11.05
CA GLU A 231 -16.60 3.05 -11.47
C GLU A 231 -17.14 1.95 -10.55
N PHE A 232 -16.27 1.23 -9.83
CA PHE A 232 -16.66 0.22 -8.85
C PHE A 232 -16.79 0.78 -7.42
N MET A 233 -16.55 2.09 -7.23
CA MET A 233 -16.69 2.76 -5.95
C MET A 233 -18.10 3.32 -5.79
N PRO A 234 -18.97 2.75 -4.93
CA PRO A 234 -20.33 3.28 -4.75
C PRO A 234 -20.29 4.64 -4.07
N LYS A 235 -21.30 5.47 -4.35
CA LYS A 235 -21.48 6.74 -3.63
C LYS A 235 -22.21 6.47 -2.32
N LEU A 236 -21.52 6.69 -1.21
CA LEU A 236 -22.04 6.45 0.13
C LEU A 236 -22.33 7.78 0.84
N ASN A 237 -23.35 7.77 1.69
CA ASN A 237 -23.65 8.91 2.55
C ASN A 237 -22.69 8.91 3.75
N MET A 238 -21.89 9.96 3.90
CA MET A 238 -20.85 10.08 4.91
C MET A 238 -20.77 11.53 5.41
N PRO A 239 -20.23 11.79 6.62
CA PRO A 239 -19.90 13.13 7.07
C PRO A 239 -19.01 13.87 6.07
N LEU A 240 -19.18 15.18 5.93
CA LEU A 240 -18.52 16.00 4.89
C LEU A 240 -17.01 15.81 4.80
N ILE A 241 -16.34 15.72 5.94
CA ILE A 241 -14.86 15.55 5.98
C ILE A 241 -14.47 14.17 5.46
N ASP A 242 -15.13 13.11 5.93
CA ASP A 242 -14.82 11.74 5.53
C ASP A 242 -15.21 11.50 4.06
N HIS A 243 -16.34 12.10 3.61
CA HIS A 243 -16.73 12.12 2.21
C HIS A 243 -15.70 12.85 1.34
N PHE A 244 -15.17 13.99 1.78
CA PHE A 244 -14.11 14.71 1.07
C PHE A 244 -12.84 13.86 0.96
N ILE A 245 -12.38 13.25 2.04
CA ILE A 245 -11.18 12.39 2.03
C ILE A 245 -11.37 11.21 1.07
N THR A 246 -12.55 10.59 1.05
CA THR A 246 -12.84 9.41 0.24
C THR A 246 -12.98 9.74 -1.24
N TYR A 247 -13.77 10.77 -1.61
CA TYR A 247 -14.22 10.98 -2.98
C TYR A 247 -13.56 12.17 -3.71
N HIS A 248 -12.90 13.08 -2.98
CA HIS A 248 -12.36 14.28 -3.62
C HIS A 248 -11.36 13.93 -4.72
N ASN A 249 -11.60 14.42 -5.93
CA ASN A 249 -10.77 14.19 -7.12
C ASN A 249 -10.48 12.70 -7.43
N LEU A 250 -11.35 11.78 -6.98
CA LEU A 250 -11.16 10.34 -7.21
C LEU A 250 -10.95 10.03 -8.70
N HIS A 251 -11.76 10.60 -9.57
CA HIS A 251 -11.66 10.46 -11.03
C HIS A 251 -10.36 11.02 -11.64
N LYS A 252 -9.58 11.82 -10.90
CA LYS A 252 -8.31 12.38 -11.35
C LYS A 252 -7.10 11.54 -10.95
N ALA A 253 -7.26 10.59 -10.02
CA ALA A 253 -6.16 9.79 -9.49
C ALA A 253 -5.43 9.03 -10.60
N TYR A 254 -6.20 8.31 -11.43
CA TYR A 254 -5.70 7.58 -12.59
C TYR A 254 -4.83 8.47 -13.52
N GLY A 255 -5.36 9.59 -14.00
CA GLY A 255 -4.65 10.47 -14.92
C GLY A 255 -3.40 11.13 -14.33
N LYS A 256 -3.42 11.42 -13.02
CA LYS A 256 -2.22 11.93 -12.33
C LYS A 256 -1.13 10.86 -12.22
N LEU A 257 -1.47 9.64 -11.84
CA LEU A 257 -0.50 8.55 -11.77
C LEU A 257 0.01 8.17 -13.16
N ASP A 258 -0.86 8.07 -14.16
CA ASP A 258 -0.48 7.84 -15.56
C ASP A 258 0.56 8.86 -16.05
N SER A 259 0.39 10.14 -15.69
CA SER A 259 1.36 11.19 -16.00
C SER A 259 2.71 11.00 -15.29
N LEU A 260 2.72 10.40 -14.11
CA LEU A 260 3.97 10.08 -13.38
C LEU A 260 4.67 8.87 -13.98
N LEU A 261 3.93 7.81 -14.37
CA LEU A 261 4.50 6.62 -15.01
C LEU A 261 5.17 6.95 -16.36
N LYS A 262 4.62 7.90 -17.11
CA LYS A 262 5.24 8.39 -18.36
C LYS A 262 6.53 9.18 -18.17
N LEU A 263 6.77 9.71 -16.97
CA LEU A 263 7.93 10.57 -16.67
C LEU A 263 9.02 9.88 -15.87
N TYR A 264 8.66 8.83 -15.13
CA TYR A 264 9.56 8.14 -14.20
C TYR A 264 9.38 6.63 -14.31
N ASN A 265 10.47 5.89 -14.22
CA ASN A 265 10.43 4.44 -14.21
C ASN A 265 9.99 3.93 -12.83
N PHE A 266 8.93 3.12 -12.82
CA PHE A 266 8.43 2.41 -11.65
C PHE A 266 8.54 0.90 -11.83
N THR A 267 8.67 0.18 -10.72
CA THR A 267 8.71 -1.28 -10.70
C THR A 267 8.09 -1.84 -9.41
N SER A 268 7.93 -3.16 -9.34
CA SER A 268 7.54 -3.86 -8.11
C SER A 268 8.70 -3.88 -7.10
N PHE A 269 8.39 -4.12 -5.84
CA PHE A 269 9.39 -4.19 -4.77
C PHE A 269 10.33 -5.37 -4.96
N GLU A 270 9.81 -6.55 -5.33
CA GLU A 270 10.61 -7.74 -5.59
C GLU A 270 11.63 -7.53 -6.72
N LYS A 271 11.20 -6.93 -7.83
CA LYS A 271 12.11 -6.63 -8.96
C LYS A 271 13.18 -5.59 -8.61
N PHE A 272 12.90 -4.73 -7.66
CA PHE A 272 13.88 -3.76 -7.16
C PHE A 272 14.91 -4.38 -6.23
N ILE A 273 14.51 -5.37 -5.43
CA ILE A 273 15.40 -6.07 -4.46
C ILE A 273 16.37 -7.03 -5.16
N LYS A 274 15.93 -7.68 -6.26
CA LYS A 274 16.74 -8.59 -7.09
C LYS A 274 17.77 -7.84 -7.92
#